data_15776c1cf3c4cc1c667e552cc3454450
#
_entry.id   15776c1cf3c4cc1c667e552cc3454450
#
_cell.length_a   1.000
_cell.length_b   1.000
_cell.length_c   1.000
_cell.angle_alpha   90.00
_cell.angle_beta   90.00
_cell.angle_gamma   90.00
#
_symmetry.space_group_name_H-M   'P 1'
#
loop_
_entity.id
_entity.type
_entity.pdbx_description
1 polymer ?
#
loop_
_entity_poly.entity_id
_entity_poly.type
_entity_poly.pdbx_seq_one_letter_code
_entity_poly.pdbx_strand_id
1 'polypeptide(L)'
;MQRPPLRERYTFIDYLYYTTLLAVPAFTAFYAIANHSKAWLIFYLVLCLAAGIVILRFYCTHCPHYTRESRTVRCMFMWGVPKFFASRPGHLSLLDKTVALITPFILVVFPLYWLLQQPGLMIIFILSLIVFLSTVRKNECRRCIYFDCPANKAPEDMKSHDDAT
;
A
#
# COMPACT_ATOMS: atom_id res chain seq x y z
N MET A 1 -10.57 16.35 -23.45
CA MET A 1 -9.82 15.20 -22.87
C MET A 1 -10.82 14.38 -22.08
N GLN A 2 -11.08 13.13 -22.47
CA GLN A 2 -11.97 12.24 -21.73
C GLN A 2 -11.30 11.89 -20.40
N ARG A 3 -12.00 12.15 -19.30
CA ARG A 3 -11.51 11.82 -17.95
C ARG A 3 -11.55 10.30 -17.77
N PRO A 4 -10.49 9.68 -17.23
CA PRO A 4 -10.51 8.24 -16.99
C PRO A 4 -11.59 7.90 -15.93
N PRO A 5 -12.37 6.84 -16.14
CA PRO A 5 -13.40 6.44 -15.18
C PRO A 5 -12.78 6.03 -13.83
N LEU A 6 -13.57 6.14 -12.77
CA LEU A 6 -13.20 5.65 -11.44
C LEU A 6 -12.91 4.15 -11.49
N ARG A 7 -11.92 3.72 -10.71
CA ARG A 7 -11.44 2.34 -10.73
C ARG A 7 -12.15 1.50 -9.67
N GLU A 8 -13.18 0.81 -10.11
CA GLU A 8 -13.99 -0.03 -9.22
C GLU A 8 -13.39 -1.43 -8.96
N ARG A 9 -12.61 -1.96 -9.88
CA ARG A 9 -12.07 -3.32 -9.80
C ARG A 9 -10.61 -3.36 -10.24
N TYR A 10 -9.83 -4.22 -9.59
CA TYR A 10 -8.48 -4.57 -9.99
C TYR A 10 -8.47 -5.93 -10.68
N THR A 11 -7.53 -6.11 -11.60
CA THR A 11 -7.24 -7.39 -12.24
C THR A 11 -6.02 -8.04 -11.60
N PHE A 12 -5.81 -9.33 -11.87
CA PHE A 12 -4.59 -10.02 -11.40
C PHE A 12 -3.32 -9.40 -12.00
N ILE A 13 -3.39 -8.88 -13.22
CA ILE A 13 -2.27 -8.19 -13.88
C ILE A 13 -1.90 -6.90 -13.14
N ASP A 14 -2.88 -6.14 -12.68
CA ASP A 14 -2.64 -4.93 -11.86
C ASP A 14 -1.92 -5.29 -10.57
N TYR A 15 -2.39 -6.34 -9.87
CA TYR A 15 -1.74 -6.84 -8.67
C TYR A 15 -0.29 -7.24 -8.93
N LEU A 16 -0.04 -8.01 -10.00
CA LEU A 16 1.31 -8.43 -10.36
C LEU A 16 2.22 -7.24 -10.67
N TYR A 17 1.72 -6.27 -11.42
CA TYR A 17 2.45 -5.05 -11.75
C TYR A 17 2.90 -4.27 -10.51
N TYR A 18 1.96 -3.95 -9.60
CA TYR A 18 2.30 -3.19 -8.39
C TYR A 18 3.15 -3.99 -7.40
N THR A 19 2.92 -5.30 -7.31
CA THR A 19 3.75 -6.18 -6.48
C THR A 19 5.18 -6.26 -6.99
N THR A 20 5.38 -6.33 -8.31
CA THR A 20 6.72 -6.33 -8.92
C THR A 20 7.43 -4.99 -8.70
N LEU A 21 6.72 -3.86 -8.83
CA LEU A 21 7.29 -2.55 -8.52
C LEU A 21 7.70 -2.42 -7.04
N LEU A 22 6.88 -2.94 -6.13
CA LEU A 22 7.17 -2.94 -4.69
C LEU A 22 8.30 -3.92 -4.33
N ALA A 23 8.46 -5.00 -5.09
CA ALA A 23 9.48 -6.01 -4.84
C ALA A 23 10.90 -5.43 -4.95
N VAL A 24 11.16 -4.47 -5.85
CA VAL A 24 12.50 -3.88 -6.03
C VAL A 24 13.00 -3.20 -4.75
N PRO A 25 12.31 -2.22 -4.15
CA PRO A 25 12.75 -1.61 -2.90
C PRO A 25 12.74 -2.62 -1.73
N ALA A 26 11.79 -3.56 -1.69
CA ALA A 26 11.72 -4.59 -0.66
C ALA A 26 12.95 -5.50 -0.69
N PHE A 27 13.30 -6.06 -1.86
CA PHE A 27 14.50 -6.89 -2.02
C PHE A 27 15.79 -6.13 -1.73
N THR A 28 15.87 -4.85 -2.13
CA THR A 28 17.03 -4.00 -1.81
C THR A 28 17.19 -3.84 -0.31
N ALA A 29 16.11 -3.60 0.43
CA ALA A 29 16.11 -3.50 1.88
C ALA A 29 16.51 -4.83 2.54
N PHE A 30 15.90 -5.95 2.12
CA PHE A 30 16.23 -7.28 2.65
C PHE A 30 17.69 -7.64 2.41
N TYR A 31 18.21 -7.38 1.22
CA TYR A 31 19.59 -7.65 0.87
C TYR A 31 20.57 -6.82 1.70
N ALA A 32 20.30 -5.52 1.88
CA ALA A 32 21.14 -4.64 2.69
C ALA A 32 21.22 -5.11 4.15
N ILE A 33 20.09 -5.52 4.75
CA ILE A 33 20.03 -6.02 6.12
C ILE A 33 20.71 -7.41 6.22
N ALA A 34 20.44 -8.30 5.24
CA ALA A 34 20.99 -9.66 5.23
C ALA A 34 22.52 -9.69 5.19
N ASN A 35 23.13 -8.78 4.43
CA ASN A 35 24.61 -8.65 4.34
C ASN A 35 25.24 -8.24 5.67
N HIS A 36 24.48 -7.63 6.58
CA HIS A 36 24.97 -7.19 7.86
C HIS A 36 24.66 -8.19 8.98
N SER A 37 23.41 -8.64 9.07
CA SER A 37 22.98 -9.57 10.14
C SER A 37 21.70 -10.32 9.78
N LYS A 38 21.75 -11.65 9.90
CA LYS A 38 20.58 -12.52 9.72
C LYS A 38 19.51 -12.30 10.81
N ALA A 39 19.93 -11.96 12.04
CA ALA A 39 18.98 -11.71 13.13
C ALA A 39 18.13 -10.46 12.85
N TRP A 40 18.75 -9.38 12.37
CA TRP A 40 18.02 -8.17 11.99
C TRP A 40 17.12 -8.39 10.76
N LEU A 41 17.52 -9.25 9.83
CA LEU A 41 16.65 -9.64 8.71
C LEU A 41 15.39 -10.35 9.20
N ILE A 42 15.52 -11.32 10.11
CA ILE A 42 14.37 -12.03 10.69
C ILE A 42 13.47 -11.05 11.43
N PHE A 43 14.03 -10.15 12.23
CA PHE A 43 13.26 -9.11 12.90
C PHE A 43 12.48 -8.23 11.91
N TYR A 44 13.12 -7.80 10.82
CA TYR A 44 12.47 -6.98 9.81
C TYR A 44 11.36 -7.73 9.05
N LEU A 45 11.54 -9.02 8.78
CA LEU A 45 10.49 -9.87 8.20
C LEU A 45 9.28 -9.97 9.13
N VAL A 46 9.50 -10.19 10.42
CA VAL A 46 8.41 -10.20 11.42
C VAL A 46 7.72 -8.84 11.49
N LEU A 47 8.50 -7.74 11.44
CA LEU A 47 7.95 -6.38 11.40
C LEU A 47 7.09 -6.15 10.15
N CYS A 48 7.51 -6.62 8.98
CA CYS A 48 6.73 -6.53 7.73
C CYS A 48 5.41 -7.32 7.83
N LEU A 49 5.43 -8.52 8.40
CA LEU A 49 4.22 -9.32 8.61
C LEU A 49 3.26 -8.63 9.59
N ALA A 50 3.77 -8.16 10.72
CA ALA A 50 2.97 -7.42 11.71
C ALA A 50 2.36 -6.15 11.09
N ALA A 51 3.14 -5.37 10.33
CA ALA A 51 2.68 -4.20 9.62
C ALA A 51 1.58 -4.54 8.60
N GLY A 52 1.71 -5.65 7.87
CA GLY A 52 0.67 -6.15 6.96
C GLY A 52 -0.64 -6.44 7.68
N ILE A 53 -0.59 -7.12 8.84
CA ILE A 53 -1.77 -7.41 9.66
C ILE A 53 -2.40 -6.10 10.18
N VAL A 54 -1.59 -5.17 10.65
CA VAL A 54 -2.05 -3.85 11.14
C VAL A 54 -2.74 -3.07 10.03
N ILE A 55 -2.13 -2.98 8.84
CA ILE A 55 -2.74 -2.31 7.68
C ILE A 55 -4.05 -3.00 7.29
N LEU A 56 -4.11 -4.32 7.25
CA LEU A 56 -5.34 -5.07 6.99
C LEU A 56 -6.44 -4.71 7.98
N ARG A 57 -6.11 -4.67 9.28
CA ARG A 57 -7.08 -4.45 10.36
C ARG A 57 -7.61 -3.02 10.42
N PHE A 58 -6.74 -2.03 10.26
CA PHE A 58 -7.07 -0.62 10.50
C PHE A 58 -7.42 0.14 9.22
N TYR A 59 -6.90 -0.27 8.07
CA TYR A 59 -7.11 0.44 6.81
C TYR A 59 -7.93 -0.35 5.81
N CYS A 60 -7.53 -1.60 5.50
CA CYS A 60 -8.19 -2.35 4.44
C CYS A 60 -9.64 -2.72 4.77
N THR A 61 -10.00 -2.92 6.05
CA THR A 61 -11.37 -3.24 6.47
C THR A 61 -12.38 -2.15 6.15
N HIS A 62 -11.95 -0.89 5.95
CA HIS A 62 -12.79 0.24 5.57
C HIS A 62 -12.84 0.46 4.04
N CYS A 63 -11.90 -0.19 3.30
CA CYS A 63 -11.78 0.04 1.86
C CYS A 63 -12.93 -0.62 1.08
N PRO A 64 -13.53 0.05 0.09
CA PRO A 64 -14.58 -0.52 -0.77
C PRO A 64 -14.19 -1.84 -1.44
N HIS A 65 -12.91 -2.03 -1.77
CA HIS A 65 -12.40 -3.27 -2.35
C HIS A 65 -12.38 -4.46 -1.36
N TYR A 66 -12.36 -4.17 -0.06
CA TYR A 66 -12.46 -5.19 0.99
C TYR A 66 -13.90 -5.48 1.36
N THR A 67 -14.79 -4.47 1.38
CA THR A 67 -16.19 -4.60 1.82
C THR A 67 -17.07 -5.35 0.81
N ARG A 68 -16.69 -5.39 -0.48
CA ARG A 68 -17.45 -6.11 -1.53
C ARG A 68 -17.72 -7.58 -1.15
N GLU A 69 -18.86 -8.10 -1.59
CA GLU A 69 -19.28 -9.50 -1.38
C GLU A 69 -18.36 -10.49 -2.13
N SER A 70 -17.24 -10.82 -1.55
CA SER A 70 -16.34 -11.86 -2.02
C SER A 70 -15.61 -12.49 -0.83
N ARG A 71 -15.29 -13.77 -0.88
CA ARG A 71 -14.53 -14.46 0.16
C ARG A 71 -13.08 -14.01 0.25
N THR A 72 -12.54 -13.44 -0.80
CA THR A 72 -11.15 -13.02 -0.91
C THR A 72 -11.04 -11.55 -1.27
N VAL A 73 -9.97 -10.90 -0.80
CA VAL A 73 -9.63 -9.53 -1.17
C VAL A 73 -9.09 -9.50 -2.60
N ARG A 74 -9.55 -8.52 -3.40
CA ARG A 74 -9.05 -8.27 -4.76
C ARG A 74 -8.68 -6.80 -4.87
N CYS A 75 -7.46 -6.50 -4.46
CA CYS A 75 -6.89 -5.15 -4.44
C CYS A 75 -5.53 -5.16 -5.16
N MET A 76 -5.03 -4.00 -5.51
CA MET A 76 -3.72 -3.85 -6.15
C MET A 76 -2.54 -4.37 -5.31
N PHE A 77 -2.67 -4.43 -3.98
CA PHE A 77 -1.62 -4.95 -3.08
C PHE A 77 -1.92 -6.33 -2.51
N MET A 78 -3.18 -6.77 -2.58
CA MET A 78 -3.60 -8.06 -2.00
C MET A 78 -4.56 -8.75 -2.95
N TRP A 79 -4.16 -9.93 -3.42
CA TRP A 79 -4.97 -10.74 -4.34
C TRP A 79 -5.14 -12.15 -3.78
N GLY A 80 -6.41 -12.58 -3.66
CA GLY A 80 -6.69 -13.93 -3.20
C GLY A 80 -6.55 -14.15 -1.69
N VAL A 81 -6.20 -13.12 -0.92
CA VAL A 81 -6.09 -13.21 0.54
C VAL A 81 -7.48 -13.36 1.16
N PRO A 82 -7.71 -14.36 2.03
CA PRO A 82 -8.97 -14.51 2.76
C PRO A 82 -9.25 -13.27 3.62
N LYS A 83 -10.51 -12.95 3.81
CA LYS A 83 -10.93 -11.87 4.72
C LYS A 83 -10.89 -12.36 6.16
N PHE A 84 -9.81 -12.10 6.86
CA PHE A 84 -9.62 -12.48 8.26
C PHE A 84 -10.38 -11.59 9.23
N PHE A 85 -10.69 -10.36 8.84
CA PHE A 85 -11.37 -9.39 9.70
C PHE A 85 -12.75 -9.04 9.13
N ALA A 86 -13.70 -8.74 10.01
CA ALA A 86 -15.00 -8.23 9.60
C ALA A 86 -14.83 -6.87 8.89
N SER A 87 -15.57 -6.66 7.79
CA SER A 87 -15.62 -5.37 7.09
C SER A 87 -16.21 -4.30 8.02
N ARG A 88 -15.67 -3.10 7.93
CA ARG A 88 -16.10 -1.92 8.69
C ARG A 88 -16.42 -0.79 7.69
N PRO A 89 -17.60 -0.82 7.03
CA PRO A 89 -17.98 0.26 6.15
C PRO A 89 -18.15 1.54 6.98
N GLY A 90 -17.64 2.66 6.48
CA GLY A 90 -17.73 3.97 7.14
C GLY A 90 -16.44 4.76 7.10
N HIS A 91 -16.50 5.97 7.67
CA HIS A 91 -15.37 6.90 7.69
C HIS A 91 -14.20 6.38 8.53
N LEU A 92 -12.98 6.61 8.03
CA LEU A 92 -11.74 6.34 8.78
C LEU A 92 -11.66 7.26 10.01
N SER A 93 -11.45 6.65 11.18
CA SER A 93 -11.12 7.41 12.38
C SER A 93 -9.73 8.07 12.25
N LEU A 94 -9.45 9.07 13.08
CA LEU A 94 -8.13 9.69 13.13
C LEU A 94 -7.03 8.66 13.45
N LEU A 95 -7.32 7.72 14.34
CA LEU A 95 -6.40 6.63 14.67
C LEU A 95 -6.10 5.74 13.45
N ASP A 96 -7.13 5.35 12.68
CA ASP A 96 -6.96 4.51 11.49
C ASP A 96 -6.10 5.22 10.44
N LYS A 97 -6.32 6.53 10.24
CA LYS A 97 -5.51 7.37 9.31
C LYS A 97 -4.05 7.45 9.77
N THR A 98 -3.82 7.68 11.06
CA THR A 98 -2.48 7.78 11.64
C THR A 98 -1.72 6.46 11.52
N VAL A 99 -2.36 5.36 11.86
CA VAL A 99 -1.77 4.01 11.72
C VAL A 99 -1.46 3.70 10.28
N ALA A 100 -2.36 4.02 9.34
CA ALA A 100 -2.16 3.82 7.91
C ALA A 100 -0.96 4.59 7.33
N LEU A 101 -0.62 5.75 7.90
CA LEU A 101 0.52 6.56 7.47
C LEU A 101 1.83 6.15 8.18
N ILE A 102 1.78 5.91 9.49
CA ILE A 102 2.98 5.60 10.28
C ILE A 102 3.53 4.21 9.95
N THR A 103 2.66 3.22 9.74
CA THR A 103 3.10 1.84 9.50
C THR A 103 4.01 1.71 8.27
N PRO A 104 3.65 2.18 7.07
CA PRO A 104 4.57 2.13 5.92
C PRO A 104 5.79 3.04 6.11
N PHE A 105 5.68 4.15 6.83
CA PHE A 105 6.81 5.02 7.14
C PHE A 105 7.87 4.28 7.95
N ILE A 106 7.48 3.53 9.00
CA ILE A 106 8.40 2.71 9.79
C ILE A 106 9.11 1.68 8.91
N LEU A 107 8.38 1.01 7.99
CA LEU A 107 8.97 0.01 7.10
C LEU A 107 10.00 0.61 6.13
N VAL A 108 9.84 1.86 5.74
CA VAL A 108 10.78 2.58 4.86
C VAL A 108 12.00 3.08 5.65
N VAL A 109 11.78 3.62 6.85
CA VAL A 109 12.85 4.22 7.67
C VAL A 109 13.77 3.16 8.27
N PHE A 110 13.20 2.02 8.67
CA PHE A 110 13.95 0.96 9.35
C PHE A 110 15.20 0.49 8.57
N PRO A 111 15.15 0.14 7.27
CA PRO A 111 16.30 -0.33 6.53
C PRO A 111 17.33 0.77 6.22
N LEU A 112 16.99 2.07 6.37
CA LEU A 112 17.88 3.17 6.03
C LEU A 112 19.21 3.12 6.78
N TYR A 113 19.22 2.63 8.03
CA TYR A 113 20.45 2.49 8.81
C TYR A 113 21.51 1.63 8.10
N TRP A 114 21.09 0.51 7.51
CA TRP A 114 22.02 -0.38 6.76
C TRP A 114 22.27 0.10 5.34
N LEU A 115 21.29 0.74 4.73
CA LEU A 115 21.40 1.32 3.39
C LEU A 115 22.38 2.49 3.36
N LEU A 116 22.47 3.29 4.42
CA LEU A 116 23.46 4.37 4.56
C LEU A 116 24.91 3.86 4.46
N GLN A 117 25.16 2.63 4.88
CA GLN A 117 26.48 1.99 4.78
C GLN A 117 26.78 1.43 3.37
N GLN A 118 25.75 1.39 2.49
CA GLN A 118 25.82 0.82 1.14
C GLN A 118 25.23 1.81 0.12
N PRO A 119 25.97 2.87 -0.26
CA PRO A 119 25.40 4.00 -1.04
C PRO A 119 24.80 3.58 -2.38
N GLY A 120 25.33 2.55 -3.03
CA GLY A 120 24.76 2.02 -4.27
C GLY A 120 23.35 1.44 -4.07
N LEU A 121 23.15 0.65 -3.02
CA LEU A 121 21.83 0.10 -2.68
C LEU A 121 20.87 1.18 -2.20
N MET A 122 21.36 2.18 -1.50
CA MET A 122 20.55 3.31 -1.05
C MET A 122 19.96 4.09 -2.24
N ILE A 123 20.78 4.35 -3.28
CA ILE A 123 20.31 5.03 -4.50
C ILE A 123 19.21 4.18 -5.18
N ILE A 124 19.43 2.87 -5.36
CA ILE A 124 18.44 1.97 -5.95
C ILE A 124 17.15 1.97 -5.13
N PHE A 125 17.26 1.88 -3.80
CA PHE A 125 16.11 1.90 -2.89
C PHE A 125 15.29 3.18 -3.04
N ILE A 126 15.94 4.35 -2.96
CA ILE A 126 15.25 5.63 -3.04
C ILE A 126 14.60 5.83 -4.42
N LEU A 127 15.34 5.56 -5.50
CA LEU A 127 14.81 5.72 -6.86
C LEU A 127 13.61 4.79 -7.10
N SER A 128 13.72 3.50 -6.72
CA SER A 128 12.62 2.55 -6.88
C SER A 128 11.40 2.93 -6.03
N LEU A 129 11.61 3.46 -4.83
CA LEU A 129 10.53 3.95 -3.97
C LEU A 129 9.84 5.17 -4.58
N ILE A 130 10.59 6.13 -5.14
CA ILE A 130 10.04 7.30 -5.83
C ILE A 130 9.22 6.87 -7.05
N VAL A 131 9.73 5.94 -7.86
CA VAL A 131 9.02 5.40 -9.02
C VAL A 131 7.72 4.72 -8.57
N PHE A 132 7.78 3.86 -7.56
CA PHE A 132 6.62 3.17 -7.01
C PHE A 132 5.54 4.16 -6.51
N LEU A 133 5.92 5.11 -5.63
CA LEU A 133 4.99 6.09 -5.07
C LEU A 133 4.40 7.00 -6.15
N SER A 134 5.21 7.45 -7.11
CA SER A 134 4.75 8.29 -8.22
C SER A 134 3.78 7.56 -9.13
N THR A 135 4.03 6.27 -9.40
CA THR A 135 3.17 5.42 -10.23
C THR A 135 1.82 5.19 -9.56
N VAL A 136 1.83 4.81 -8.26
CA VAL A 136 0.59 4.62 -7.48
C VAL A 136 -0.21 5.93 -7.41
N ARG A 137 0.47 7.04 -7.09
CA ARG A 137 -0.19 8.34 -6.96
C ARG A 137 -0.81 8.83 -8.27
N LYS A 138 -0.10 8.66 -9.39
CA LYS A 138 -0.55 9.13 -10.71
C LYS A 138 -1.67 8.27 -11.29
N ASN A 139 -1.56 6.95 -11.17
CA ASN A 139 -2.44 6.02 -11.84
C ASN A 139 -3.64 5.60 -10.97
N GLU A 140 -3.43 5.40 -9.67
CA GLU A 140 -4.43 4.83 -8.78
C GLU A 140 -5.13 5.87 -7.91
N CYS A 141 -4.37 6.74 -7.21
CA CYS A 141 -4.97 7.70 -6.29
C CYS A 141 -5.88 8.73 -6.97
N ARG A 142 -5.68 8.99 -8.27
CA ARG A 142 -6.55 9.88 -9.08
C ARG A 142 -7.85 9.22 -9.55
N ARG A 143 -7.95 7.90 -9.45
CA ARG A 143 -9.07 7.10 -9.97
C ARG A 143 -9.68 6.23 -8.88
N CYS A 144 -9.26 6.42 -7.63
CA CYS A 144 -9.67 5.57 -6.52
C CYS A 144 -11.07 5.96 -6.02
N ILE A 145 -11.94 4.96 -5.88
CA ILE A 145 -13.30 5.11 -5.32
C ILE A 145 -13.31 5.30 -3.80
N TYR A 146 -12.18 5.13 -3.11
CA TYR A 146 -12.08 5.32 -1.67
C TYR A 146 -11.78 6.79 -1.34
N PHE A 147 -12.82 7.61 -1.21
CA PHE A 147 -12.69 9.05 -1.02
C PHE A 147 -12.17 9.46 0.35
N ASP A 148 -12.37 8.66 1.39
CA ASP A 148 -11.85 8.92 2.75
C ASP A 148 -10.34 8.68 2.90
N CYS A 149 -9.70 8.10 1.88
CA CYS A 149 -8.27 7.86 1.91
C CYS A 149 -7.49 9.19 1.88
N PRO A 150 -6.53 9.41 2.81
CA PRO A 150 -5.72 10.63 2.82
C PRO A 150 -4.85 10.80 1.58
N ALA A 151 -4.58 9.73 0.84
CA ALA A 151 -3.84 9.74 -0.42
C ALA A 151 -4.74 9.93 -1.66
N ASN A 152 -6.07 9.94 -1.51
CA ASN A 152 -7.00 10.10 -2.61
C ASN A 152 -6.83 11.46 -3.28
N LYS A 153 -6.74 11.45 -4.62
CA LYS A 153 -6.62 12.64 -5.48
C LYS A 153 -7.64 12.62 -6.62
N ALA A 154 -8.74 11.91 -6.43
CA ALA A 154 -9.86 11.99 -7.37
C ALA A 154 -10.44 13.41 -7.37
N PRO A 155 -10.80 13.96 -8.54
CA PRO A 155 -11.44 15.26 -8.65
C PRO A 155 -12.74 15.34 -7.84
N GLU A 156 -13.04 16.50 -7.27
CA GLU A 156 -14.20 16.69 -6.38
C GLU A 156 -15.55 16.49 -7.10
N ASP A 157 -15.61 16.81 -8.38
CA ASP A 157 -16.77 16.57 -9.22
C ASP A 157 -17.15 15.08 -9.40
N MET A 158 -16.16 14.17 -9.24
CA MET A 158 -16.45 12.73 -9.24
C MET A 158 -16.93 12.22 -7.88
N LYS A 159 -16.66 12.95 -6.79
CA LYS A 159 -17.10 12.60 -5.44
C LYS A 159 -18.58 12.87 -5.24
N SER A 160 -19.11 13.96 -5.83
CA SER A 160 -20.49 14.38 -5.68
C SER A 160 -21.51 13.48 -6.38
N HIS A 161 -21.09 12.64 -7.33
CA HIS A 161 -21.98 11.72 -8.05
C HIS A 161 -22.33 10.46 -7.23
N ASP A 162 -21.47 10.06 -6.29
CA ASP A 162 -21.68 8.85 -5.44
C ASP A 162 -22.60 9.13 -4.24
N ASP A 163 -22.70 10.40 -3.80
CA ASP A 163 -23.60 10.79 -2.69
C ASP A 163 -25.08 10.92 -3.13
N ALA A 164 -25.38 10.80 -4.43
CA ALA A 164 -26.71 11.00 -5.01
C ALA A 164 -27.42 9.69 -5.43
N THR A 165 -26.79 8.54 -5.20
CA THR A 165 -27.36 7.19 -5.49
C THR A 165 -27.40 6.32 -4.26
#